data_43127c1b5cb0276342a70d206610fdaa
#
_entry.id   43127c1b5cb0276342a70d206610fdaa
#
_cell.length_a   1.000
_cell.length_b   1.000
_cell.length_c   1.000
_cell.angle_alpha   90.00
_cell.angle_beta   90.00
_cell.angle_gamma   90.00
#
_symmetry.space_group_name_H-M   'P 1'
#
loop_
_entity.id
_entity.type
_entity.pdbx_description
1 polymer ?
#
loop_
_entity_poly.entity_id
_entity_poly.type
_entity_poly.pdbx_seq_one_letter_code
_entity_poly.pdbx_strand_id
1 'polypeptide(L)'
;SEIIAMFSTGMSFKRMMRPYMISAAIISIVAYGLGAYVIPKGNVTRLNFEDRYKKKKKVEYVRNVQMEVDSGVIAYIERYENYNKTGYRFSLDKFKDKKLISHLTARSITYDTASVHKWIIKNYMIREMDGMREKITKGDRMDSIIKMEPQDFLIMKNQQQTMTSPALKSYIDKQ
;
A
#
# COMPACT_ATOMS: atom_id res chain seq x y z
N SER A 1 34.05 40.96 8.08
CA SER A 1 33.68 39.59 8.31
C SER A 1 34.81 38.66 7.93
N GLU A 2 34.97 37.58 8.64
CA GLU A 2 36.09 36.61 8.57
C GLU A 2 36.33 36.03 7.17
N ILE A 3 35.25 35.80 6.40
CA ILE A 3 35.34 35.29 5.03
C ILE A 3 36.07 36.26 4.10
N ILE A 4 35.84 37.57 4.25
CA ILE A 4 36.53 38.61 3.43
C ILE A 4 38.01 38.67 3.81
N ALA A 5 38.32 38.51 5.09
CA ALA A 5 39.71 38.44 5.55
C ALA A 5 40.46 37.21 5.01
N MET A 6 39.81 36.07 4.90
CA MET A 6 40.39 34.87 4.27
C MET A 6 40.64 35.06 2.78
N PHE A 7 39.76 35.72 2.06
CA PHE A 7 39.99 36.03 0.64
C PHE A 7 41.11 37.06 0.42
N SER A 8 41.26 38.03 1.31
CA SER A 8 42.33 39.04 1.22
C SER A 8 43.71 38.43 1.40
N THR A 9 43.84 37.26 2.06
CA THR A 9 45.12 36.52 2.13
C THR A 9 45.41 35.66 0.91
N GLY A 10 44.66 35.78 -0.20
CA GLY A 10 44.88 35.05 -1.45
C GLY A 10 44.36 33.62 -1.48
N MET A 11 43.53 33.23 -0.50
CA MET A 11 42.91 31.89 -0.45
C MET A 11 41.82 31.79 -1.51
N SER A 12 41.89 30.79 -2.41
CA SER A 12 40.86 30.56 -3.41
C SER A 12 39.59 30.02 -2.79
N PHE A 13 38.41 30.43 -3.30
CA PHE A 13 37.09 29.96 -2.89
C PHE A 13 36.98 28.42 -2.85
N LYS A 14 37.50 27.75 -3.87
CA LYS A 14 37.51 26.29 -3.96
C LYS A 14 38.26 25.64 -2.80
N ARG A 15 39.37 26.21 -2.36
CA ARG A 15 40.17 25.70 -1.26
C ARG A 15 39.48 25.89 0.07
N MET A 16 38.78 27.00 0.28
CA MET A 16 37.98 27.27 1.45
C MET A 16 36.77 26.33 1.52
N MET A 17 36.10 26.04 0.41
CA MET A 17 34.91 25.20 0.37
C MET A 17 35.18 23.70 0.50
N ARG A 18 36.39 23.22 0.22
CA ARG A 18 36.75 21.78 0.31
C ARG A 18 36.37 21.13 1.65
N PRO A 19 36.76 21.64 2.82
CA PRO A 19 36.44 20.99 4.10
C PRO A 19 34.92 20.93 4.33
N TYR A 20 34.17 21.96 3.93
CA TYR A 20 32.71 21.98 4.05
C TYR A 20 32.05 20.92 3.15
N MET A 21 32.53 20.78 1.92
CA MET A 21 32.02 19.76 0.99
C MET A 21 32.32 18.35 1.49
N ILE A 22 33.51 18.12 2.05
CA ILE A 22 33.88 16.80 2.62
C ILE A 22 33.01 16.48 3.82
N SER A 23 32.84 17.41 4.75
CA SER A 23 32.00 17.20 5.92
C SER A 23 30.54 16.99 5.55
N ALA A 24 30.00 17.76 4.60
CA ALA A 24 28.66 17.58 4.10
C ALA A 24 28.47 16.22 3.43
N ALA A 25 29.42 15.76 2.64
CA ALA A 25 29.38 14.43 2.02
C ALA A 25 29.37 13.30 3.06
N ILE A 26 30.20 13.39 4.09
CA ILE A 26 30.24 12.41 5.17
C ILE A 26 28.92 12.37 5.92
N ILE A 27 28.36 13.52 6.28
CA ILE A 27 27.06 13.60 6.97
C ILE A 27 25.96 13.02 6.09
N SER A 28 25.95 13.32 4.81
CA SER A 28 24.97 12.79 3.84
C SER A 28 25.01 11.26 3.74
N ILE A 29 26.21 10.68 3.66
CA ILE A 29 26.39 9.22 3.59
C ILE A 29 25.88 8.56 4.89
N VAL A 30 26.24 9.13 6.05
CA VAL A 30 25.78 8.61 7.34
C VAL A 30 24.25 8.72 7.46
N ALA A 31 23.68 9.87 7.13
CA ALA A 31 22.24 10.09 7.15
C ALA A 31 21.48 9.12 6.22
N TYR A 32 22.02 8.88 5.03
CA TYR A 32 21.46 7.91 4.08
C TYR A 32 21.49 6.48 4.66
N GLY A 33 22.63 6.06 5.23
CA GLY A 33 22.76 4.74 5.85
C GLY A 33 21.80 4.53 7.02
N LEU A 34 21.64 5.54 7.88
CA LEU A 34 20.66 5.53 8.97
C LEU A 34 19.24 5.42 8.44
N GLY A 35 18.87 6.22 7.45
CA GLY A 35 17.54 6.23 6.86
C GLY A 35 17.18 4.94 6.13
N ALA A 36 18.15 4.36 5.40
CA ALA A 36 17.91 3.18 4.59
C ALA A 36 17.86 1.86 5.37
N TYR A 37 18.61 1.75 6.48
CA TYR A 37 18.80 0.48 7.19
C TYR A 37 18.45 0.53 8.67
N VAL A 38 18.88 1.57 9.39
CA VAL A 38 18.74 1.61 10.85
C VAL A 38 17.33 2.00 11.27
N ILE A 39 16.80 3.07 10.70
CA ILE A 39 15.46 3.58 11.03
C ILE A 39 14.36 2.54 10.77
N PRO A 40 14.30 1.83 9.63
CA PRO A 40 13.29 0.80 9.40
C PRO A 40 13.34 -0.32 10.44
N LYS A 41 14.54 -0.80 10.80
CA LYS A 41 14.70 -1.82 11.85
C LYS A 41 14.22 -1.33 13.21
N GLY A 42 14.56 -0.10 13.59
CA GLY A 42 14.07 0.53 14.81
C GLY A 42 12.54 0.68 14.84
N ASN A 43 11.92 1.01 13.70
CA ASN A 43 10.49 1.11 13.59
C ASN A 43 9.76 -0.22 13.81
N VAL A 44 10.33 -1.35 13.36
CA VAL A 44 9.77 -2.69 13.67
C VAL A 44 9.69 -2.91 15.17
N THR A 45 10.79 -2.64 15.88
CA THR A 45 10.83 -2.80 17.34
C THR A 45 9.83 -1.87 18.04
N ARG A 46 9.76 -0.60 17.61
CA ARG A 46 8.80 0.37 18.13
C ARG A 46 7.35 -0.08 17.92
N LEU A 47 6.99 -0.53 16.73
CA LEU A 47 5.65 -0.98 16.42
C LEU A 47 5.26 -2.22 17.23
N ASN A 48 6.18 -3.19 17.36
CA ASN A 48 5.95 -4.37 18.19
C ASN A 48 5.77 -4.00 19.69
N PHE A 49 6.51 -3.01 20.19
CA PHE A 49 6.34 -2.50 21.53
C PHE A 49 4.98 -1.77 21.68
N GLU A 50 4.62 -0.91 20.74
CA GLU A 50 3.33 -0.22 20.75
C GLU A 50 2.15 -1.20 20.69
N ASP A 51 2.24 -2.27 19.90
CA ASP A 51 1.22 -3.31 19.83
C ASP A 51 1.09 -4.10 21.15
N ARG A 52 2.21 -4.31 21.86
CA ARG A 52 2.23 -5.05 23.11
C ARG A 52 1.73 -4.24 24.31
N TYR A 53 2.07 -2.96 24.40
CA TYR A 53 1.82 -2.13 25.59
C TYR A 53 0.62 -1.19 25.42
N LYS A 54 0.41 -0.62 24.24
CA LYS A 54 -0.84 0.04 23.95
C LYS A 54 -1.87 -1.02 23.64
N LYS A 55 -2.63 -1.46 24.64
CA LYS A 55 -3.85 -2.29 24.50
C LYS A 55 -4.94 -1.58 23.66
N LYS A 56 -4.59 -0.91 22.60
CA LYS A 56 -5.55 -0.57 21.57
C LYS A 56 -6.01 -1.90 21.01
N LYS A 57 -7.31 -2.23 21.19
CA LYS A 57 -8.00 -3.22 20.38
C LYS A 57 -7.35 -3.10 18.98
N LYS A 58 -6.64 -4.14 18.53
CA LYS A 58 -6.22 -4.20 17.13
C LYS A 58 -7.45 -3.82 16.36
N VAL A 59 -7.42 -2.66 15.74
CA VAL A 59 -8.51 -2.24 14.86
C VAL A 59 -8.38 -3.17 13.69
N GLU A 60 -9.03 -4.32 13.81
CA GLU A 60 -8.98 -5.43 12.86
C GLU A 60 -9.80 -5.12 11.61
N TYR A 61 -9.93 -3.85 11.28
CA TYR A 61 -10.57 -3.44 10.04
C TYR A 61 -9.71 -2.47 9.24
N VAL A 62 -9.75 -2.62 7.95
CA VAL A 62 -9.16 -1.69 6.98
C VAL A 62 -10.28 -1.01 6.21
N ARG A 63 -10.10 0.26 5.85
CA ARG A 63 -11.10 1.04 5.10
C ARG A 63 -10.53 1.50 3.77
N ASN A 64 -11.43 1.62 2.80
CA ASN A 64 -11.15 2.18 1.48
C ASN A 64 -9.96 1.50 0.81
N VAL A 65 -10.02 0.18 0.72
CA VAL A 65 -9.01 -0.62 0.02
C VAL A 65 -9.39 -0.73 -1.43
N GLN A 66 -8.48 -0.33 -2.29
CA GLN A 66 -8.59 -0.51 -3.73
C GLN A 66 -7.33 -1.23 -4.22
N MET A 67 -7.51 -2.27 -5.00
CA MET A 67 -6.41 -3.06 -5.56
C MET A 67 -6.78 -3.61 -6.93
N GLU A 68 -5.78 -3.76 -7.78
CA GLU A 68 -5.90 -4.52 -9.02
C GLU A 68 -5.71 -6.01 -8.68
N VAL A 69 -6.72 -6.83 -8.98
CA VAL A 69 -6.74 -8.26 -8.65
C VAL A 69 -6.40 -9.13 -9.86
N ASP A 70 -6.55 -8.59 -11.04
CA ASP A 70 -6.12 -9.17 -12.31
C ASP A 70 -5.98 -8.03 -13.34
N SER A 71 -5.34 -8.30 -14.48
CA SER A 71 -5.14 -7.28 -15.52
C SER A 71 -6.47 -6.63 -15.94
N GLY A 72 -6.63 -5.33 -15.63
CA GLY A 72 -7.85 -4.57 -15.88
C GLY A 72 -9.04 -4.93 -14.97
N VAL A 73 -8.81 -5.61 -13.83
CA VAL A 73 -9.86 -5.92 -12.86
C VAL A 73 -9.52 -5.26 -11.53
N ILE A 74 -10.30 -4.27 -11.14
CA ILE A 74 -10.10 -3.49 -9.92
C ILE A 74 -11.14 -3.89 -8.89
N ALA A 75 -10.69 -4.29 -7.72
CA ALA A 75 -11.53 -4.54 -6.56
C ALA A 75 -11.47 -3.36 -5.58
N TYR A 76 -12.63 -2.96 -5.07
CA TYR A 76 -12.74 -1.96 -4.01
C TYR A 76 -13.57 -2.50 -2.86
N ILE A 77 -13.10 -2.27 -1.63
CA ILE A 77 -13.78 -2.62 -0.39
C ILE A 77 -13.78 -1.40 0.52
N GLU A 78 -14.97 -0.91 0.91
CA GLU A 78 -15.07 0.23 1.82
C GLU A 78 -14.57 -0.11 3.21
N ARG A 79 -14.92 -1.30 3.72
CA ARG A 79 -14.50 -1.75 5.06
C ARG A 79 -14.28 -3.26 5.05
N TYR A 80 -13.09 -3.69 5.40
CA TYR A 80 -12.75 -5.09 5.58
C TYR A 80 -12.49 -5.39 7.06
N GLU A 81 -13.15 -6.41 7.61
CA GLU A 81 -12.98 -6.89 8.98
C GLU A 81 -12.23 -8.21 8.98
N ASN A 82 -11.05 -8.22 9.59
CA ASN A 82 -10.18 -9.40 9.60
C ASN A 82 -10.72 -10.52 10.50
N TYR A 83 -11.46 -10.17 11.57
CA TYR A 83 -12.00 -11.16 12.52
C TYR A 83 -12.95 -12.15 11.86
N ASN A 84 -13.89 -11.66 11.06
CA ASN A 84 -14.88 -12.47 10.33
C ASN A 84 -14.53 -12.65 8.85
N LYS A 85 -13.35 -12.19 8.41
CA LYS A 85 -12.88 -12.23 7.02
C LYS A 85 -13.92 -11.71 6.02
N THR A 86 -14.61 -10.65 6.39
CA THR A 86 -15.72 -10.09 5.63
C THR A 86 -15.44 -8.66 5.20
N GLY A 87 -15.61 -8.41 3.92
CA GLY A 87 -15.60 -7.08 3.32
C GLY A 87 -17.02 -6.55 3.13
N TYR A 88 -17.24 -5.29 3.45
CA TYR A 88 -18.52 -4.60 3.28
C TYR A 88 -18.42 -3.55 2.19
N ARG A 89 -19.51 -3.37 1.44
CA ARG A 89 -19.60 -2.48 0.28
C ARG A 89 -18.49 -2.75 -0.71
N PHE A 90 -18.53 -3.96 -1.24
CA PHE A 90 -17.61 -4.44 -2.24
C PHE A 90 -18.02 -3.99 -3.64
N SER A 91 -17.06 -3.57 -4.45
CA SER A 91 -17.24 -3.46 -5.89
C SER A 91 -16.07 -4.10 -6.65
N LEU A 92 -16.39 -4.62 -7.82
CA LEU A 92 -15.43 -5.23 -8.73
C LEU A 92 -15.69 -4.68 -10.14
N ASP A 93 -14.70 -3.94 -10.64
CA ASP A 93 -14.76 -3.29 -11.93
C ASP A 93 -13.87 -4.01 -12.93
N LYS A 94 -14.45 -4.40 -14.06
CA LYS A 94 -13.70 -5.02 -15.16
C LYS A 94 -13.59 -4.05 -16.32
N PHE A 95 -12.35 -3.78 -16.73
CA PHE A 95 -12.02 -2.92 -17.85
C PHE A 95 -11.45 -3.75 -19.00
N LYS A 96 -11.83 -3.38 -20.22
CA LYS A 96 -11.21 -3.86 -21.44
C LYS A 96 -10.98 -2.66 -22.36
N ASP A 97 -9.76 -2.51 -22.87
CA ASP A 97 -9.38 -1.38 -23.73
C ASP A 97 -9.75 0.00 -23.12
N LYS A 98 -9.49 0.16 -21.80
CA LYS A 98 -9.83 1.35 -21.00
C LYS A 98 -11.34 1.67 -20.91
N LYS A 99 -12.20 0.74 -21.31
CA LYS A 99 -13.66 0.87 -21.17
C LYS A 99 -14.15 -0.07 -20.08
N LEU A 100 -15.05 0.41 -19.23
CA LEU A 100 -15.73 -0.41 -18.24
C LEU A 100 -16.71 -1.34 -18.95
N ILE A 101 -16.53 -2.65 -18.79
CA ILE A 101 -17.38 -3.69 -19.39
C ILE A 101 -18.30 -4.35 -18.37
N SER A 102 -17.90 -4.40 -17.10
CA SER A 102 -18.71 -4.98 -16.04
C SER A 102 -18.42 -4.27 -14.71
N HIS A 103 -19.50 -3.94 -14.01
CA HIS A 103 -19.46 -3.37 -12.66
C HIS A 103 -20.30 -4.23 -11.73
N LEU A 104 -19.65 -4.93 -10.82
CA LEU A 104 -20.30 -5.70 -9.76
C LEU A 104 -20.28 -4.90 -8.48
N THR A 105 -21.42 -4.76 -7.85
CA THR A 105 -21.53 -4.22 -6.48
C THR A 105 -22.14 -5.29 -5.58
N ALA A 106 -21.67 -5.35 -4.34
CA ALA A 106 -22.21 -6.27 -3.35
C ALA A 106 -22.24 -5.64 -1.95
N ARG A 107 -23.22 -6.03 -1.17
CA ARG A 107 -23.34 -5.58 0.23
C ARG A 107 -22.19 -6.10 1.07
N SER A 108 -21.82 -7.37 0.89
CA SER A 108 -20.70 -7.98 1.58
C SER A 108 -20.08 -9.12 0.81
N ILE A 109 -18.79 -9.33 1.04
CA ILE A 109 -18.06 -10.51 0.58
C ILE A 109 -17.39 -11.17 1.77
N THR A 110 -17.38 -12.49 1.81
CA THR A 110 -16.74 -13.28 2.87
C THR A 110 -15.76 -14.27 2.26
N TYR A 111 -14.55 -14.33 2.80
CA TYR A 111 -13.54 -15.27 2.34
C TYR A 111 -13.87 -16.69 2.81
N ASP A 112 -13.85 -17.63 1.87
CA ASP A 112 -14.02 -19.05 2.18
C ASP A 112 -12.65 -19.65 2.55
N THR A 113 -12.51 -20.06 3.82
CA THR A 113 -11.25 -20.64 4.31
C THR A 113 -11.00 -22.07 3.84
N ALA A 114 -12.01 -22.71 3.26
CA ALA A 114 -11.88 -24.08 2.74
C ALA A 114 -11.25 -24.15 1.35
N SER A 115 -11.25 -23.03 0.62
CA SER A 115 -10.73 -22.97 -0.76
C SER A 115 -9.92 -21.71 -1.00
N VAL A 116 -8.80 -21.84 -1.70
CA VAL A 116 -7.93 -20.70 -2.02
C VAL A 116 -8.64 -19.74 -2.97
N HIS A 117 -8.54 -18.43 -2.72
CA HIS A 117 -9.12 -17.35 -3.53
C HIS A 117 -10.65 -17.39 -3.71
N LYS A 118 -11.37 -18.23 -2.95
CA LYS A 118 -12.82 -18.30 -3.05
C LYS A 118 -13.49 -17.29 -2.14
N TRP A 119 -14.39 -16.51 -2.73
CA TRP A 119 -15.17 -15.49 -2.04
C TRP A 119 -16.67 -15.74 -2.22
N ILE A 120 -17.40 -15.63 -1.14
CA ILE A 120 -18.86 -15.69 -1.12
C ILE A 120 -19.38 -14.26 -1.14
N ILE A 121 -20.02 -13.90 -2.22
CA ILE A 121 -20.58 -12.57 -2.48
C ILE A 121 -22.05 -12.59 -2.12
N LYS A 122 -22.49 -11.63 -1.29
CA LYS A 122 -23.89 -11.57 -0.83
C LYS A 122 -24.56 -10.27 -1.25
N ASN A 123 -25.82 -10.38 -1.65
CA ASN A 123 -26.65 -9.27 -2.11
C ASN A 123 -25.92 -8.47 -3.21
N TYR A 124 -25.75 -9.09 -4.35
CA TYR A 124 -24.99 -8.53 -5.43
C TYR A 124 -25.87 -8.00 -6.58
N MET A 125 -25.30 -7.06 -7.31
CA MET A 125 -25.82 -6.55 -8.57
C MET A 125 -24.65 -6.44 -9.55
N ILE A 126 -24.81 -7.08 -10.71
CA ILE A 126 -23.86 -7.02 -11.81
C ILE A 126 -24.49 -6.17 -12.92
N ARG A 127 -23.74 -5.19 -13.40
CA ARG A 127 -24.07 -4.41 -14.59
C ARG A 127 -23.07 -4.74 -15.68
N GLU A 128 -23.51 -5.39 -16.72
CA GLU A 128 -22.71 -5.69 -17.91
C GLU A 128 -23.05 -4.66 -18.99
N MET A 129 -22.03 -4.00 -19.52
CA MET A 129 -22.16 -2.95 -20.52
C MET A 129 -21.80 -3.51 -21.90
N ASP A 130 -22.77 -3.54 -22.80
CA ASP A 130 -22.59 -3.93 -24.20
C ASP A 130 -22.99 -2.76 -25.11
N GLY A 131 -22.00 -1.90 -25.39
CA GLY A 131 -22.20 -0.66 -26.13
C GLY A 131 -23.15 0.30 -25.40
N MET A 132 -24.34 0.55 -25.96
CA MET A 132 -25.39 1.40 -25.36
C MET A 132 -26.40 0.60 -24.53
N ARG A 133 -26.29 -0.70 -24.45
CA ARG A 133 -27.18 -1.56 -23.68
C ARG A 133 -26.56 -1.98 -22.38
N GLU A 134 -27.34 -1.97 -21.32
CA GLU A 134 -26.98 -2.51 -20.03
C GLU A 134 -27.79 -3.75 -19.71
N LYS A 135 -27.15 -4.79 -19.26
CA LYS A 135 -27.78 -5.96 -18.65
C LYS A 135 -27.53 -5.96 -17.15
N ILE A 136 -28.61 -5.94 -16.37
CA ILE A 136 -28.53 -5.94 -14.91
C ILE A 136 -28.97 -7.30 -14.40
N THR A 137 -28.07 -7.95 -13.65
CA THR A 137 -28.34 -9.21 -12.94
C THR A 137 -28.22 -8.98 -11.44
N LYS A 138 -29.20 -9.41 -10.68
CA LYS A 138 -29.22 -9.32 -9.21
C LYS A 138 -29.36 -10.69 -8.59
N GLY A 139 -28.78 -10.90 -7.43
CA GLY A 139 -28.94 -12.15 -6.69
C GLY A 139 -28.49 -12.01 -5.24
N ASP A 140 -28.90 -12.99 -4.42
CA ASP A 140 -28.63 -12.97 -2.99
C ASP A 140 -27.26 -13.55 -2.64
N ARG A 141 -26.80 -14.55 -3.40
CA ARG A 141 -25.53 -15.22 -3.17
C ARG A 141 -24.88 -15.67 -4.47
N MET A 142 -23.57 -15.47 -4.54
CA MET A 142 -22.72 -15.96 -5.61
C MET A 142 -21.36 -16.36 -5.05
N ASP A 143 -20.85 -17.49 -5.46
CA ASP A 143 -19.49 -17.89 -5.17
C ASP A 143 -18.60 -17.48 -6.36
N SER A 144 -17.50 -16.80 -6.09
CA SER A 144 -16.57 -16.31 -7.12
C SER A 144 -15.13 -16.55 -6.70
N ILE A 145 -14.28 -16.85 -7.67
CA ILE A 145 -12.83 -16.92 -7.47
C ILE A 145 -12.25 -15.57 -7.82
N ILE A 146 -11.69 -14.88 -6.84
CA ILE A 146 -11.06 -13.57 -7.02
C ILE A 146 -9.64 -13.68 -6.48
N LYS A 147 -8.64 -13.32 -7.29
CA LYS A 147 -7.21 -13.43 -6.97
C LYS A 147 -6.79 -12.38 -5.92
N MET A 148 -7.42 -12.42 -4.75
CA MET A 148 -7.07 -11.60 -3.59
C MET A 148 -7.17 -12.43 -2.31
N GLU A 149 -6.34 -12.14 -1.34
CA GLU A 149 -6.32 -12.80 -0.05
C GLU A 149 -6.55 -11.81 1.09
N PRO A 150 -7.08 -12.28 2.24
CA PRO A 150 -7.23 -11.45 3.44
C PRO A 150 -5.95 -10.76 3.90
N GLN A 151 -4.79 -11.35 3.60
CA GLN A 151 -3.48 -10.80 3.96
C GLN A 151 -3.14 -9.55 3.15
N ASP A 152 -3.59 -9.46 1.90
CA ASP A 152 -3.29 -8.32 1.01
C ASP A 152 -3.87 -7.01 1.57
N PHE A 153 -4.99 -7.07 2.30
CA PHE A 153 -5.60 -5.90 2.94
C PHE A 153 -4.84 -5.42 4.17
N LEU A 154 -4.14 -6.31 4.85
CA LEU A 154 -3.40 -5.98 6.08
C LEU A 154 -2.03 -5.36 5.77
N ILE A 155 -1.47 -5.67 4.62
CA ILE A 155 -0.14 -5.23 4.18
C ILE A 155 -0.10 -3.71 3.96
N MET A 156 -1.18 -3.10 3.48
CA MET A 156 -1.19 -1.70 3.06
C MET A 156 -1.01 -0.66 4.18
N LYS A 157 -1.28 -0.98 5.46
CA LYS A 157 -1.42 0.08 6.47
C LYS A 157 -0.12 0.48 7.20
N ASN A 158 0.85 -0.40 7.39
CA ASN A 158 2.03 -0.09 8.20
C ASN A 158 3.37 -0.64 7.68
N GLN A 159 3.38 -1.41 6.60
CA GLN A 159 4.62 -2.07 6.13
C GLN A 159 5.61 -1.10 5.50
N GLN A 160 5.16 -0.01 4.90
CA GLN A 160 6.04 0.99 4.28
C GLN A 160 7.09 1.54 5.25
N GLN A 161 6.71 1.72 6.53
CA GLN A 161 7.61 2.26 7.56
C GLN A 161 8.64 1.26 8.09
N THR A 162 8.44 -0.02 7.83
CA THR A 162 9.29 -1.12 8.31
C THR A 162 10.17 -1.73 7.22
N MET A 163 9.92 -1.37 5.95
CA MET A 163 10.70 -1.88 4.83
C MET A 163 12.01 -1.11 4.68
N THR A 164 13.10 -1.84 4.47
CA THR A 164 14.37 -1.24 4.04
C THR A 164 14.26 -0.78 2.58
N SER A 165 15.08 0.17 2.16
CA SER A 165 15.05 0.71 0.79
C SER A 165 15.13 -0.37 -0.30
N PRO A 166 15.97 -1.43 -0.19
CA PRO A 166 15.97 -2.52 -1.16
C PRO A 166 14.68 -3.33 -1.17
N ALA A 167 14.09 -3.60 0.01
CA ALA A 167 12.82 -4.33 0.13
C ALA A 167 11.66 -3.53 -0.46
N LEU A 168 11.64 -2.21 -0.25
CA LEU A 168 10.64 -1.32 -0.83
C LEU A 168 10.73 -1.31 -2.37
N LYS A 169 11.95 -1.26 -2.92
CA LYS A 169 12.16 -1.32 -4.37
C LYS A 169 11.63 -2.64 -4.95
N SER A 170 11.96 -3.79 -4.34
CA SER A 170 11.47 -5.10 -4.80
C SER A 170 9.94 -5.24 -4.66
N TYR A 171 9.33 -4.52 -3.75
CA TYR A 171 7.88 -4.47 -3.59
C TYR A 171 7.22 -3.66 -4.70
N ILE A 172 7.79 -2.51 -5.07
CA ILE A 172 7.31 -1.66 -6.18
C ILE A 172 7.43 -2.40 -7.52
N ASP A 173 8.53 -3.13 -7.74
CA ASP A 173 8.78 -3.88 -8.98
C ASP A 173 7.81 -5.07 -9.18
N LYS A 174 7.06 -5.47 -8.12
CA LYS A 174 6.05 -6.56 -8.16
C LYS A 174 4.61 -6.07 -8.35
N GLN A 175 4.37 -4.77 -8.28
CA GLN A 175 3.07 -4.13 -8.56
C GLN A 175 2.96 -3.71 -10.03
#